data_049c6b26b35d8006fed68b81bc32861f
#
_entry.id   049c6b26b35d8006fed68b81bc32861f
#
_cell.length_a   1.000
_cell.length_b   1.000
_cell.length_c   1.000
_cell.angle_alpha   90.00
_cell.angle_beta   90.00
_cell.angle_gamma   90.00
#
_symmetry.space_group_name_H-M   'P 1'
#
loop_
_entity.id
_entity.type
_entity.pdbx_description
1 polymer ?
#
loop_
_entity_poly.entity_id
_entity_poly.type
_entity_poly.pdbx_seq_one_letter_code
_entity_poly.pdbx_strand_id
1 'polypeptide(L)'
;MYQFAVIPFAGIYMLDSLVEMEKNDFEKIFKINLGGVYLVNKTFLPLLGAGSRILITTSELAPLDPLPFTGIYAVTKCALDKYAYSLRMELQLLGVDVSVLRAGAVDTGMIGVSLEALAKFHEKTKIYACNADRFSRIVNRVESRKVQPRALADKVIKIIRKKRAKFAYTINRNPLLCMLNALPKGLQ
;
A
#
# COMPACT_ATOMS: atom_id res chain seq x y z
N MET A 1 29.32 -11.95 -8.15
CA MET A 1 28.29 -12.27 -7.16
C MET A 1 26.96 -11.81 -7.73
N TYR A 2 25.99 -12.71 -7.90
CA TYR A 2 24.67 -12.35 -8.42
C TYR A 2 23.93 -11.55 -7.35
N GLN A 3 23.41 -10.37 -7.74
CA GLN A 3 22.54 -9.56 -6.87
C GLN A 3 21.10 -9.94 -7.12
N PHE A 4 20.43 -10.44 -6.11
CA PHE A 4 19.00 -10.77 -6.19
C PHE A 4 18.15 -9.59 -5.70
N ALA A 5 16.94 -9.49 -6.26
CA ALA A 5 15.93 -8.57 -5.77
C ALA A 5 14.63 -9.32 -5.51
N VAL A 6 14.06 -9.13 -4.33
CA VAL A 6 12.74 -9.63 -3.96
C VAL A 6 11.76 -8.46 -3.98
N ILE A 7 10.67 -8.61 -4.72
CA ILE A 7 9.72 -7.52 -4.96
C ILE A 7 8.29 -8.03 -4.72
N PRO A 8 7.81 -8.05 -3.47
CA PRO A 8 6.43 -8.44 -3.18
C PRO A 8 5.45 -7.39 -3.70
N PHE A 9 4.61 -7.78 -4.67
CA PHE A 9 3.53 -6.95 -5.23
C PHE A 9 2.14 -7.40 -4.80
N ALA A 10 1.99 -8.67 -4.40
CA ALA A 10 0.70 -9.23 -4.04
C ALA A 10 0.05 -8.46 -2.88
N GLY A 11 -1.22 -8.18 -3.03
CA GLY A 11 -2.02 -7.51 -2.03
C GLY A 11 -3.46 -7.36 -2.51
N ILE A 12 -4.37 -7.19 -1.55
CA ILE A 12 -5.77 -6.94 -1.82
C ILE A 12 -6.18 -5.58 -1.28
N TYR A 13 -7.14 -4.98 -1.94
CA TYR A 13 -7.82 -3.77 -1.50
C TYR A 13 -9.15 -4.15 -0.86
N MET A 14 -9.47 -3.51 0.25
CA MET A 14 -10.78 -3.57 0.88
C MET A 14 -11.19 -2.18 1.32
N LEU A 15 -12.49 -1.89 1.12
CA LEU A 15 -13.15 -0.68 1.58
C LEU A 15 -14.37 -1.13 2.37
N ASP A 16 -14.39 -0.85 3.65
CA ASP A 16 -15.50 -1.20 4.54
C ASP A 16 -15.46 -0.34 5.81
N SER A 17 -16.57 -0.29 6.51
CA SER A 17 -16.64 0.29 7.84
C SER A 17 -15.91 -0.60 8.84
N LEU A 18 -15.04 -0.04 9.66
CA LEU A 18 -14.35 -0.80 10.71
C LEU A 18 -15.29 -1.37 11.78
N VAL A 19 -16.50 -0.81 11.90
CA VAL A 19 -17.50 -1.27 12.89
C VAL A 19 -18.53 -2.22 12.30
N GLU A 20 -18.66 -2.28 10.95
CA GLU A 20 -19.58 -3.20 10.26
C GLU A 20 -18.86 -4.35 9.56
N MET A 21 -17.52 -4.30 9.49
CA MET A 21 -16.70 -5.29 8.80
C MET A 21 -16.78 -6.66 9.48
N GLU A 22 -16.88 -7.70 8.68
CA GLU A 22 -16.82 -9.07 9.15
C GLU A 22 -15.39 -9.44 9.62
N LYS A 23 -15.32 -10.21 10.72
CA LYS A 23 -14.03 -10.66 11.29
C LYS A 23 -13.17 -11.37 10.25
N ASN A 24 -13.76 -12.20 9.41
CA ASN A 24 -13.03 -12.96 8.38
C ASN A 24 -12.37 -12.03 7.34
N ASP A 25 -13.03 -10.93 6.97
CA ASP A 25 -12.48 -9.95 6.03
C ASP A 25 -11.34 -9.16 6.66
N PHE A 26 -11.48 -8.80 7.94
CA PHE A 26 -10.41 -8.20 8.72
C PHE A 26 -9.17 -9.08 8.77
N GLU A 27 -9.31 -10.34 9.14
CA GLU A 27 -8.20 -11.29 9.21
C GLU A 27 -7.58 -11.56 7.83
N LYS A 28 -8.40 -11.70 6.80
CA LYS A 28 -7.98 -11.97 5.42
C LYS A 28 -7.06 -10.88 4.87
N ILE A 29 -7.42 -9.60 5.04
CA ILE A 29 -6.60 -8.51 4.51
C ILE A 29 -5.23 -8.45 5.20
N PHE A 30 -5.15 -8.67 6.52
CA PHE A 30 -3.87 -8.74 7.23
C PHE A 30 -3.05 -9.95 6.81
N LYS A 31 -3.67 -11.11 6.69
CA LYS A 31 -3.00 -12.35 6.26
C LYS A 31 -2.37 -12.19 4.88
N ILE A 32 -3.05 -11.53 3.95
CA ILE A 32 -2.54 -11.35 2.58
C ILE A 32 -1.55 -10.19 2.53
N ASN A 33 -1.94 -8.99 2.97
CA ASN A 33 -1.14 -7.78 2.76
C ASN A 33 0.14 -7.75 3.61
N LEU A 34 0.09 -8.23 4.84
CA LEU A 34 1.24 -8.23 5.74
C LEU A 34 1.88 -9.63 5.84
N GLY A 35 1.08 -10.65 6.14
CA GLY A 35 1.56 -12.02 6.29
C GLY A 35 2.18 -12.58 5.02
N GLY A 36 1.57 -12.30 3.85
CA GLY A 36 2.10 -12.71 2.55
C GLY A 36 3.49 -12.13 2.28
N VAL A 37 3.68 -10.83 2.55
CA VAL A 37 5.00 -10.17 2.37
C VAL A 37 6.04 -10.73 3.33
N TYR A 38 5.66 -10.97 4.60
CA TYR A 38 6.54 -11.62 5.57
C TYR A 38 6.99 -12.99 5.09
N LEU A 39 6.05 -13.84 4.63
CA LEU A 39 6.36 -15.20 4.17
C LEU A 39 7.28 -15.17 2.93
N VAL A 40 7.01 -14.31 1.96
CA VAL A 40 7.86 -14.14 0.78
C VAL A 40 9.28 -13.74 1.19
N ASN A 41 9.42 -12.72 2.03
CA ASN A 41 10.74 -12.27 2.47
C ASN A 41 11.48 -13.38 3.25
N LYS A 42 10.80 -14.08 4.15
CA LYS A 42 11.37 -15.19 4.93
C LYS A 42 11.83 -16.35 4.03
N THR A 43 11.01 -16.71 3.04
CA THR A 43 11.31 -17.83 2.14
C THR A 43 12.50 -17.53 1.24
N PHE A 44 12.60 -16.31 0.72
CA PHE A 44 13.67 -15.91 -0.20
C PHE A 44 14.93 -15.38 0.49
N LEU A 45 14.90 -15.17 1.82
CA LEU A 45 16.05 -14.67 2.58
C LEU A 45 17.35 -15.47 2.34
N PRO A 46 17.35 -16.82 2.24
CA PRO A 46 18.59 -17.57 1.99
C PRO A 46 19.27 -17.27 0.65
N LEU A 47 18.56 -16.67 -0.31
CA LEU A 47 19.09 -16.26 -1.60
C LEU A 47 19.67 -14.85 -1.59
N LEU A 48 19.47 -14.08 -0.51
CA LEU A 48 19.88 -12.70 -0.39
C LEU A 48 21.27 -12.62 0.28
N GLY A 49 22.22 -12.08 -0.45
CA GLY A 49 23.56 -11.74 0.07
C GLY A 49 23.82 -10.25 -0.01
N ALA A 50 25.01 -9.82 0.39
CA ALA A 50 25.44 -8.43 0.33
C ALA A 50 25.24 -7.84 -1.08
N GLY A 51 24.62 -6.67 -1.17
CA GLY A 51 24.22 -6.01 -2.42
C GLY A 51 22.84 -6.42 -2.97
N SER A 52 22.19 -7.44 -2.39
CA SER A 52 20.79 -7.80 -2.72
C SER A 52 19.80 -6.77 -2.19
N ARG A 53 18.57 -6.82 -2.69
CA ARG A 53 17.51 -5.84 -2.36
C ARG A 53 16.17 -6.46 -2.12
N ILE A 54 15.42 -5.85 -1.20
CA ILE A 54 13.99 -6.06 -1.03
C ILE A 54 13.29 -4.73 -1.33
N LEU A 55 12.34 -4.74 -2.26
CA LEU A 55 11.50 -3.58 -2.57
C LEU A 55 10.03 -3.94 -2.31
N ILE A 56 9.52 -3.49 -1.18
CA ILE A 56 8.15 -3.78 -0.75
C ILE A 56 7.20 -2.73 -1.33
N THR A 57 6.17 -3.19 -2.06
CA THR A 57 5.14 -2.29 -2.58
C THR A 57 4.10 -2.01 -1.49
N THR A 58 4.09 -0.75 -1.04
CA THR A 58 3.10 -0.26 -0.08
C THR A 58 2.07 0.64 -0.78
N SER A 59 1.60 1.69 -0.15
CA SER A 59 0.65 2.64 -0.72
C SER A 59 1.05 4.06 -0.37
N GLU A 60 0.61 5.03 -1.17
CA GLU A 60 0.70 6.44 -0.80
C GLU A 60 -0.04 6.75 0.51
N LEU A 61 -1.03 5.89 0.86
CA LEU A 61 -1.79 6.00 2.12
C LEU A 61 -0.99 5.56 3.35
N ALA A 62 0.11 4.80 3.18
CA ALA A 62 0.86 4.26 4.31
C ALA A 62 1.39 5.33 5.29
N PRO A 63 1.88 6.50 4.85
CA PRO A 63 2.31 7.58 5.74
C PRO A 63 1.20 8.60 6.05
N LEU A 64 -0.01 8.43 5.52
CA LEU A 64 -1.11 9.39 5.63
C LEU A 64 -2.17 8.91 6.62
N ASP A 65 -2.94 9.85 7.15
CA ASP A 65 -4.14 9.53 7.91
C ASP A 65 -5.21 8.94 6.97
N PRO A 66 -5.88 7.86 7.36
CA PRO A 66 -6.86 7.21 6.51
C PRO A 66 -8.11 8.05 6.33
N LEU A 67 -8.69 8.02 5.14
CA LEU A 67 -10.05 8.50 4.91
C LEU A 67 -11.06 7.51 5.54
N PRO A 68 -12.29 7.96 5.86
CA PRO A 68 -13.36 7.07 6.29
C PRO A 68 -13.49 5.86 5.37
N PHE A 69 -13.80 4.70 5.92
CA PHE A 69 -14.01 3.41 5.23
C PHE A 69 -12.80 2.84 4.46
N THR A 70 -11.71 3.60 4.29
CA THR A 70 -10.45 3.08 3.76
C THR A 70 -9.49 2.60 4.85
N GLY A 71 -9.93 2.71 6.11
CA GLY A 71 -9.07 2.51 7.30
C GLY A 71 -8.39 1.16 7.33
N ILE A 72 -9.10 0.07 7.07
CA ILE A 72 -8.52 -1.28 7.14
C ILE A 72 -7.37 -1.46 6.15
N TYR A 73 -7.53 -0.99 4.91
CA TYR A 73 -6.47 -1.04 3.91
C TYR A 73 -5.28 -0.16 4.33
N ALA A 74 -5.53 1.08 4.73
CA ALA A 74 -4.49 2.01 5.17
C ALA A 74 -3.69 1.47 6.37
N VAL A 75 -4.37 0.85 7.35
CA VAL A 75 -3.73 0.21 8.51
C VAL A 75 -2.77 -0.90 8.07
N THR A 76 -3.19 -1.79 7.15
CA THR A 76 -2.28 -2.84 6.65
C THR A 76 -1.07 -2.27 5.91
N LYS A 77 -1.25 -1.19 5.14
CA LYS A 77 -0.15 -0.55 4.41
C LYS A 77 0.78 0.25 5.33
N CYS A 78 0.24 0.87 6.39
CA CYS A 78 1.03 1.49 7.46
C CYS A 78 1.86 0.44 8.22
N ALA A 79 1.23 -0.68 8.62
CA ALA A 79 1.92 -1.79 9.27
C ALA A 79 3.05 -2.33 8.39
N LEU A 80 2.81 -2.46 7.08
CA LEU A 80 3.81 -2.92 6.11
C LEU A 80 4.98 -1.93 5.97
N ASP A 81 4.73 -0.64 6.01
CA ASP A 81 5.79 0.39 6.01
C ASP A 81 6.68 0.27 7.27
N LYS A 82 6.08 0.05 8.44
CA LYS A 82 6.82 -0.16 9.69
C LYS A 82 7.59 -1.47 9.71
N TYR A 83 6.97 -2.55 9.22
CA TYR A 83 7.64 -3.83 9.03
C TYR A 83 8.87 -3.68 8.12
N ALA A 84 8.72 -3.00 6.98
CA ALA A 84 9.82 -2.76 6.04
C ALA A 84 10.97 -1.95 6.67
N TYR A 85 10.65 -0.97 7.52
CA TYR A 85 11.67 -0.19 8.21
C TYR A 85 12.43 -1.05 9.24
N SER A 86 11.72 -1.85 10.05
CA SER A 86 12.36 -2.77 10.99
C SER A 86 13.26 -3.77 10.25
N LEU A 87 12.74 -4.39 9.19
CA LEU A 87 13.49 -5.33 8.35
C LEU A 87 14.75 -4.67 7.74
N ARG A 88 14.67 -3.39 7.35
CA ARG A 88 15.82 -2.64 6.88
C ARG A 88 16.91 -2.52 7.94
N MET A 89 16.52 -2.21 9.19
CA MET A 89 17.48 -2.06 10.30
C MET A 89 18.23 -3.37 10.59
N GLU A 90 17.57 -4.50 10.40
CA GLU A 90 18.16 -5.83 10.58
C GLU A 90 19.06 -6.21 9.37
N LEU A 91 18.52 -6.12 8.15
CA LEU A 91 19.18 -6.63 6.96
C LEU A 91 20.33 -5.76 6.44
N GLN A 92 20.37 -4.48 6.81
CA GLN A 92 21.55 -3.65 6.50
C GLN A 92 22.83 -4.19 7.13
N LEU A 93 22.74 -4.91 8.26
CA LEU A 93 23.88 -5.57 8.90
C LEU A 93 24.43 -6.71 8.04
N LEU A 94 23.62 -7.24 7.13
CA LEU A 94 23.99 -8.26 6.16
C LEU A 94 24.29 -7.69 4.76
N GLY A 95 24.30 -6.37 4.63
CA GLY A 95 24.50 -5.69 3.35
C GLY A 95 23.34 -5.78 2.38
N VAL A 96 22.13 -6.10 2.86
CA VAL A 96 20.91 -6.17 2.05
C VAL A 96 20.09 -4.89 2.24
N ASP A 97 19.79 -4.21 1.12
CA ASP A 97 18.98 -2.99 1.13
C ASP A 97 17.48 -3.31 1.15
N VAL A 98 16.73 -2.70 2.07
CA VAL A 98 15.27 -2.74 2.08
C VAL A 98 14.71 -1.36 1.79
N SER A 99 13.76 -1.30 0.86
CA SER A 99 13.07 -0.06 0.46
C SER A 99 11.56 -0.30 0.32
N VAL A 100 10.79 0.77 0.45
CA VAL A 100 9.36 0.75 0.12
C VAL A 100 9.08 1.58 -1.14
N LEU A 101 8.15 1.11 -1.96
CA LEU A 101 7.55 1.86 -3.06
C LEU A 101 6.09 2.19 -2.69
N ARG A 102 5.86 3.43 -2.30
CA ARG A 102 4.54 3.96 -1.97
C ARG A 102 3.85 4.39 -3.25
N ALA A 103 2.99 3.50 -3.78
CA ALA A 103 2.27 3.73 -5.02
C ALA A 103 0.90 4.36 -4.74
N GLY A 104 0.57 5.39 -5.51
CA GLY A 104 -0.80 5.87 -5.67
C GLY A 104 -1.54 5.01 -6.71
N ALA A 105 -2.64 5.51 -7.26
CA ALA A 105 -3.46 4.78 -8.22
C ALA A 105 -2.67 4.40 -9.48
N VAL A 106 -2.65 3.11 -9.80
CA VAL A 106 -2.06 2.54 -11.03
C VAL A 106 -3.17 1.88 -11.81
N ASP A 107 -3.23 2.11 -13.11
CA ASP A 107 -4.26 1.58 -14.01
C ASP A 107 -4.12 0.06 -14.20
N THR A 108 -4.57 -0.68 -13.20
CA THR A 108 -4.56 -2.14 -13.11
C THR A 108 -5.95 -2.63 -12.73
N GLY A 109 -6.16 -3.95 -12.74
CA GLY A 109 -7.39 -4.56 -12.23
C GLY A 109 -7.77 -4.16 -10.79
N MET A 110 -6.83 -3.67 -10.00
CA MET A 110 -7.10 -3.21 -8.63
C MET A 110 -8.05 -1.99 -8.58
N ILE A 111 -8.06 -1.15 -9.61
CA ILE A 111 -9.03 -0.03 -9.69
C ILE A 111 -10.46 -0.56 -9.86
N GLY A 112 -10.65 -1.57 -10.70
CA GLY A 112 -11.95 -2.24 -10.82
C GLY A 112 -12.41 -2.84 -9.48
N VAL A 113 -11.50 -3.48 -8.75
CA VAL A 113 -11.78 -4.01 -7.40
C VAL A 113 -12.14 -2.89 -6.42
N SER A 114 -11.49 -1.72 -6.51
CA SER A 114 -11.83 -0.57 -5.66
C SER A 114 -13.25 -0.06 -5.92
N LEU A 115 -13.64 0.08 -7.18
CA LEU A 115 -14.99 0.50 -7.57
C LEU A 115 -16.06 -0.52 -7.15
N GLU A 116 -15.78 -1.82 -7.32
CA GLU A 116 -16.66 -2.88 -6.83
C GLU A 116 -16.78 -2.88 -5.30
N ALA A 117 -15.68 -2.66 -4.58
CA ALA A 117 -15.69 -2.57 -3.12
C ALA A 117 -16.54 -1.39 -2.64
N LEU A 118 -16.46 -0.26 -3.37
CA LEU A 118 -17.26 0.93 -3.09
C LEU A 118 -18.76 0.66 -3.32
N ALA A 119 -19.13 0.01 -4.42
CA ALA A 119 -20.51 -0.38 -4.70
C ALA A 119 -21.05 -1.34 -3.63
N LYS A 120 -20.28 -2.38 -3.28
CA LYS A 120 -20.64 -3.33 -2.21
C LYS A 120 -20.81 -2.65 -0.85
N PHE A 121 -19.93 -1.70 -0.51
CA PHE A 121 -20.04 -0.92 0.71
C PHE A 121 -21.35 -0.12 0.73
N HIS A 122 -21.68 0.53 -0.38
CA HIS A 122 -22.93 1.30 -0.51
C HIS A 122 -24.18 0.46 -0.30
N GLU A 123 -24.20 -0.76 -0.83
CA GLU A 123 -25.32 -1.70 -0.67
C GLU A 123 -25.40 -2.32 0.74
N LYS A 124 -24.24 -2.58 1.36
CA LYS A 124 -24.12 -3.31 2.63
C LYS A 124 -24.35 -2.44 3.86
N THR A 125 -23.83 -1.19 3.82
CA THR A 125 -23.81 -0.35 5.03
C THR A 125 -25.21 0.04 5.50
N LYS A 126 -25.49 -0.21 6.77
CA LYS A 126 -26.74 0.18 7.43
C LYS A 126 -26.56 1.47 8.23
N ILE A 127 -25.42 1.60 8.90
CA ILE A 127 -25.12 2.73 9.80
C ILE A 127 -24.81 3.99 8.98
N TYR A 128 -24.15 3.85 7.82
CA TYR A 128 -23.64 4.97 7.03
C TYR A 128 -24.38 5.19 5.70
N ALA A 129 -25.58 4.64 5.54
CA ALA A 129 -26.36 4.74 4.30
C ALA A 129 -26.51 6.20 3.80
N CYS A 130 -26.77 7.14 4.72
CA CYS A 130 -26.92 8.56 4.39
C CYS A 130 -25.62 9.24 3.90
N ASN A 131 -24.45 8.67 4.17
CA ASN A 131 -23.15 9.21 3.81
C ASN A 131 -22.51 8.51 2.59
N ALA A 132 -23.04 7.35 2.19
CA ALA A 132 -22.43 6.49 1.18
C ALA A 132 -22.27 7.18 -0.18
N ASP A 133 -23.29 7.93 -0.65
CA ASP A 133 -23.23 8.71 -1.89
C ASP A 133 -22.16 9.83 -1.88
N ARG A 134 -22.06 10.54 -0.77
CA ARG A 134 -21.06 11.59 -0.60
C ARG A 134 -19.66 11.00 -0.61
N PHE A 135 -19.48 9.89 0.06
CA PHE A 135 -18.19 9.20 0.12
C PHE A 135 -17.80 8.66 -1.26
N SER A 136 -18.73 8.05 -1.99
CA SER A 136 -18.49 7.55 -3.36
C SER A 136 -17.98 8.66 -4.31
N ARG A 137 -18.55 9.86 -4.23
CA ARG A 137 -18.08 11.01 -5.02
C ARG A 137 -16.65 11.42 -4.66
N ILE A 138 -16.29 11.34 -3.38
CA ILE A 138 -14.92 11.68 -2.92
C ILE A 138 -13.92 10.65 -3.44
N VAL A 139 -14.21 9.36 -3.30
CA VAL A 139 -13.32 8.28 -3.76
C VAL A 139 -13.09 8.35 -5.26
N ASN A 140 -14.16 8.49 -6.06
CA ASN A 140 -14.05 8.61 -7.51
C ASN A 140 -13.16 9.81 -7.93
N ARG A 141 -13.24 10.91 -7.20
CA ARG A 141 -12.40 12.11 -7.45
C ARG A 141 -10.93 11.86 -7.11
N VAL A 142 -10.66 11.14 -6.03
CA VAL A 142 -9.30 10.79 -5.59
C VAL A 142 -8.65 9.80 -6.57
N GLU A 143 -9.39 8.79 -7.03
CA GLU A 143 -8.88 7.73 -7.91
C GLU A 143 -8.83 8.11 -9.40
N SER A 144 -9.37 9.26 -9.79
CA SER A 144 -9.37 9.73 -11.19
C SER A 144 -7.98 9.88 -11.79
N ARG A 145 -6.95 10.15 -10.96
CA ARG A 145 -5.58 10.36 -11.39
C ARG A 145 -4.76 9.08 -11.27
N LYS A 146 -4.63 8.34 -12.35
CA LYS A 146 -3.91 7.06 -12.42
C LYS A 146 -2.74 7.11 -13.40
N VAL A 147 -1.73 6.27 -13.16
CA VAL A 147 -0.59 6.07 -14.06
C VAL A 147 -0.62 4.70 -14.67
N GLN A 148 0.01 4.54 -15.83
CA GLN A 148 0.10 3.27 -16.52
C GLN A 148 1.02 2.28 -15.78
N PRO A 149 0.75 0.96 -15.80
CA PRO A 149 1.58 -0.07 -15.18
C PRO A 149 3.05 0.00 -15.61
N ARG A 150 3.31 0.38 -16.86
CA ARG A 150 4.66 0.55 -17.37
C ARG A 150 5.46 1.59 -16.60
N ALA A 151 4.85 2.71 -16.21
CA ALA A 151 5.51 3.75 -15.41
C ALA A 151 5.92 3.22 -14.03
N LEU A 152 5.10 2.34 -13.45
CA LEU A 152 5.44 1.65 -12.20
C LEU A 152 6.64 0.70 -12.40
N ALA A 153 6.63 -0.12 -13.45
CA ALA A 153 7.71 -1.03 -13.77
C ALA A 153 9.03 -0.30 -14.01
N ASP A 154 9.01 0.78 -14.81
CA ASP A 154 10.19 1.62 -15.07
C ASP A 154 10.73 2.24 -13.77
N LYS A 155 9.83 2.65 -12.86
CA LYS A 155 10.22 3.16 -11.54
C LYS A 155 10.91 2.09 -10.71
N VAL A 156 10.37 0.87 -10.67
CA VAL A 156 10.95 -0.29 -9.97
C VAL A 156 12.36 -0.57 -10.49
N ILE A 157 12.53 -0.68 -11.81
CA ILE A 157 13.84 -0.91 -12.43
C ILE A 157 14.84 0.19 -12.04
N LYS A 158 14.41 1.46 -12.09
CA LYS A 158 15.26 2.59 -11.67
C LYS A 158 15.66 2.51 -10.19
N ILE A 159 14.78 2.03 -9.32
CA ILE A 159 15.07 1.87 -7.88
C ILE A 159 16.09 0.75 -7.67
N ILE A 160 15.88 -0.41 -8.30
CA ILE A 160 16.75 -1.58 -8.15
C ILE A 160 18.17 -1.29 -8.64
N ARG A 161 18.33 -0.48 -9.69
CA ARG A 161 19.64 -0.14 -10.26
C ARG A 161 20.40 0.95 -9.51
N LYS A 162 19.83 1.57 -8.47
CA LYS A 162 20.52 2.64 -7.73
C LYS A 162 21.66 2.09 -6.89
N LYS A 163 22.84 2.73 -6.93
CA LYS A 163 23.99 2.37 -6.08
C LYS A 163 23.68 2.55 -4.58
N ARG A 164 22.93 3.60 -4.23
CA ARG A 164 22.50 3.88 -2.84
C ARG A 164 20.97 3.92 -2.78
N ALA A 165 20.38 2.97 -2.07
CA ALA A 165 18.93 2.89 -1.91
C ALA A 165 18.46 3.81 -0.79
N LYS A 166 17.42 4.63 -1.10
CA LYS A 166 16.63 5.34 -0.07
C LYS A 166 15.62 4.36 0.53
N PHE A 167 15.16 4.64 1.75
CA PHE A 167 14.12 3.83 2.37
C PHE A 167 12.82 3.90 1.58
N ALA A 168 12.33 5.11 1.24
CA ALA A 168 11.04 5.28 0.59
C ALA A 168 11.14 5.97 -0.76
N TYR A 169 10.39 5.44 -1.70
CA TYR A 169 10.14 6.01 -3.03
C TYR A 169 8.64 6.17 -3.22
N THR A 170 8.23 7.13 -4.03
CA THR A 170 6.81 7.38 -4.35
C THR A 170 6.58 7.42 -5.84
N ILE A 171 5.41 6.99 -6.27
CA ILE A 171 4.90 7.16 -7.64
C ILE A 171 3.43 7.54 -7.58
N ASN A 172 3.03 8.52 -8.41
CA ASN A 172 1.66 9.00 -8.52
C ASN A 172 1.04 9.43 -7.19
N ARG A 173 1.78 10.18 -6.38
CA ARG A 173 1.27 10.70 -5.11
C ARG A 173 0.14 11.71 -5.36
N ASN A 174 -1.00 11.53 -4.70
CA ASN A 174 -2.13 12.44 -4.82
C ASN A 174 -1.92 13.71 -3.98
N PRO A 175 -1.81 14.91 -4.60
CA PRO A 175 -1.56 16.16 -3.88
C PRO A 175 -2.72 16.54 -2.95
N LEU A 176 -3.97 16.19 -3.31
CA LEU A 176 -5.14 16.47 -2.48
C LEU A 176 -5.07 15.72 -1.14
N LEU A 177 -4.72 14.43 -1.17
CA LEU A 177 -4.54 13.63 0.06
C LEU A 177 -3.41 14.19 0.92
N CYS A 178 -2.32 14.65 0.29
CA CYS A 178 -1.22 15.26 1.03
C CYS A 178 -1.63 16.58 1.69
N MET A 179 -2.41 17.40 0.99
CA MET A 179 -2.93 18.67 1.51
C MET A 179 -3.90 18.44 2.66
N LEU A 180 -4.84 17.51 2.51
CA LEU A 180 -5.77 17.12 3.58
C LEU A 180 -5.02 16.64 4.83
N ASN A 181 -3.99 15.81 4.64
CA ASN A 181 -3.19 15.29 5.75
C ASN A 181 -2.31 16.36 6.46
N ALA A 182 -2.08 17.50 5.81
CA ALA A 182 -1.36 18.63 6.40
C ALA A 182 -2.27 19.53 7.26
N LEU A 183 -3.60 19.35 7.17
CA LEU A 183 -4.55 20.10 8.00
C LEU A 183 -4.55 19.59 9.44
N PRO A 184 -4.87 20.47 10.43
CA PRO A 184 -5.13 20.03 11.81
C PRO A 184 -6.23 18.96 11.84
N LYS A 185 -6.10 17.98 12.76
CA LYS A 185 -7.02 16.83 12.87
C LYS A 185 -8.50 17.23 12.97
N GLY A 186 -8.82 18.36 13.59
CA GLY A 186 -10.19 18.86 13.68
C GLY A 186 -10.75 19.46 12.40
N LEU A 187 -9.92 19.64 11.35
CA LEU A 187 -10.31 20.18 10.03
C LEU A 187 -10.23 19.15 8.91
N GLN A 188 -9.76 17.95 9.20
CA GLN A 188 -9.74 16.80 8.29
C GLN A 188 -11.12 16.12 8.27
#